data_89f7f5bb291ce1a2ea745557d51dca0b
#
_entry.id   89f7f5bb291ce1a2ea745557d51dca0b
#
_cell.length_a   1.000
_cell.length_b   1.000
_cell.length_c   1.000
_cell.angle_alpha   90.00
_cell.angle_beta   90.00
_cell.angle_gamma   90.00
#
_symmetry.space_group_name_H-M   'P 1'
#
loop_
_entity.id
_entity.type
_entity.pdbx_description
1 polymer ?
#
loop_
_entity_poly.entity_id
_entity_poly.type
_entity_poly.pdbx_seq_one_letter_code
_entity_poly.pdbx_strand_id
1 'polypeptide(L)'
;MRENKTKLLPLFASYVVGYLWVKCMTSGFLPDRRWDIPVFTLLFFLWGSWSLGKKCPASRESWFWMGCTGLISLCIGFGRCRASELLAFLALHGFAAYWVVCRAGLLTEAATGPMLPLDTISAGILAPFGGFFLRVKTLSANLRKLLSGGRQGKWRSWVLSAVVFVIALPVLILTASLLGQADAAFGEVWERLTGRLNWELSVGFTNFLFYLLLSLPVGAYLWGLIGSCLGREEAWFSGNQIRSQAEKLRKVPVIAILVVLGGFLALYLLFFGVQAGHLFGAFYGNVPGSLTAAQYAREGFFQLCAVMAINFGLLTFAARCSQVPLRQNGFLKGFSLVLLLQSLLLAITAAARLWLYITRFGFTTKRLLGAWAVAVLAVGCLLAIADILRPRKVIGKWILFAAGTFSLLCLY
;
A
#
# COMPACT_ATOMS: atom_id res chain seq x y z
N MET A 1 -18.69 -17.60 -19.89
CA MET A 1 -17.25 -17.38 -20.21
C MET A 1 -17.17 -16.26 -21.24
N ARG A 2 -17.04 -15.01 -20.82
CA ARG A 2 -16.81 -13.89 -21.75
C ARG A 2 -15.45 -14.10 -22.42
N GLU A 3 -15.42 -14.16 -23.74
CA GLU A 3 -14.20 -14.16 -24.53
C GLU A 3 -13.32 -12.99 -24.13
N ASN A 4 -12.28 -13.30 -23.40
CA ASN A 4 -11.31 -12.33 -22.92
C ASN A 4 -10.46 -11.91 -24.14
N LYS A 5 -10.96 -10.97 -24.94
CA LYS A 5 -10.13 -10.23 -25.89
C LYS A 5 -9.17 -9.37 -25.08
N THR A 6 -8.19 -10.01 -24.45
CA THR A 6 -7.04 -9.33 -23.86
C THR A 6 -6.44 -8.49 -24.97
N LYS A 7 -6.57 -7.19 -24.83
CA LYS A 7 -6.04 -6.24 -25.81
C LYS A 7 -4.53 -6.46 -25.82
N LEU A 8 -3.99 -6.99 -26.92
CA LEU A 8 -2.56 -7.27 -27.07
C LEU A 8 -1.70 -6.02 -26.85
N LEU A 9 -2.19 -4.87 -27.29
CA LEU A 9 -1.46 -3.62 -27.20
C LEU A 9 -1.17 -3.18 -25.75
N PRO A 10 -2.13 -3.20 -24.79
CA PRO A 10 -1.83 -2.96 -23.37
C PRO A 10 -0.86 -3.99 -22.75
N LEU A 11 -0.91 -5.23 -23.21
CA LEU A 11 0.04 -6.26 -22.79
C LEU A 11 1.46 -5.92 -23.25
N PHE A 12 1.66 -5.52 -24.50
CA PHE A 12 2.98 -5.10 -24.97
C PHE A 12 3.46 -3.84 -24.27
N ALA A 13 2.57 -2.87 -23.99
CA ALA A 13 2.92 -1.70 -23.21
C ALA A 13 3.44 -2.06 -21.79
N SER A 14 3.04 -3.19 -21.22
CA SER A 14 3.56 -3.65 -19.93
C SER A 14 5.06 -3.93 -19.90
N TYR A 15 5.68 -4.23 -21.05
CA TYR A 15 7.15 -4.39 -21.15
C TYR A 15 7.84 -3.04 -21.01
N VAL A 16 7.30 -2.02 -21.69
CA VAL A 16 7.82 -0.65 -21.61
C VAL A 16 7.62 -0.08 -20.20
N VAL A 17 6.42 -0.24 -19.62
CA VAL A 17 6.13 0.24 -18.27
C VAL A 17 7.01 -0.46 -17.23
N GLY A 18 7.21 -1.79 -17.36
CA GLY A 18 8.13 -2.54 -16.50
C GLY A 18 9.58 -2.06 -16.61
N TYR A 19 10.06 -1.80 -17.82
CA TYR A 19 11.40 -1.27 -18.04
C TYR A 19 11.56 0.15 -17.46
N LEU A 20 10.59 1.03 -17.68
CA LEU A 20 10.60 2.38 -17.12
C LEU A 20 10.58 2.36 -15.58
N TRP A 21 9.84 1.44 -14.97
CA TRP A 21 9.83 1.29 -13.52
C TRP A 21 11.22 0.90 -12.99
N VAL A 22 11.87 -0.09 -13.62
CA VAL A 22 13.23 -0.50 -13.24
C VAL A 22 14.21 0.66 -13.40
N LYS A 23 14.14 1.39 -14.51
CA LYS A 23 14.97 2.57 -14.73
C LYS A 23 14.71 3.63 -13.67
N CYS A 24 13.45 3.91 -13.35
CA CYS A 24 13.06 4.86 -12.30
C CYS A 24 13.70 4.51 -10.94
N MET A 25 13.72 3.22 -10.59
CA MET A 25 14.26 2.74 -9.30
C MET A 25 15.79 2.62 -9.28
N THR A 26 16.45 2.55 -10.42
CA THR A 26 17.89 2.31 -10.52
C THR A 26 18.67 3.55 -10.98
N SER A 27 18.72 3.78 -12.27
CA SER A 27 19.56 4.81 -12.91
C SER A 27 18.82 6.11 -13.24
N GLY A 28 17.48 6.10 -13.21
CA GLY A 28 16.66 7.16 -13.74
C GLY A 28 16.49 7.09 -15.27
N PHE A 29 15.48 7.76 -15.80
CA PHE A 29 15.19 7.87 -17.24
C PHE A 29 15.02 9.31 -17.70
N LEU A 30 14.93 10.26 -16.76
CA LEU A 30 14.93 11.70 -17.02
C LEU A 30 16.26 12.35 -16.63
N PRO A 31 16.61 13.50 -17.22
CA PRO A 31 17.79 14.26 -16.83
C PRO A 31 17.78 14.64 -15.34
N ASP A 32 16.63 15.08 -14.81
CA ASP A 32 16.42 15.28 -13.38
C ASP A 32 15.64 14.09 -12.80
N ARG A 33 16.33 13.21 -12.10
CA ARG A 33 15.82 11.97 -11.51
C ARG A 33 14.68 12.19 -10.51
N ARG A 34 14.54 13.37 -9.95
CA ARG A 34 13.43 13.69 -9.04
C ARG A 34 12.08 13.55 -9.72
N TRP A 35 11.99 13.78 -11.02
CA TRP A 35 10.77 13.72 -11.80
C TRP A 35 10.45 12.33 -12.36
N ASP A 36 11.34 11.36 -12.21
CA ASP A 36 11.11 9.99 -12.68
C ASP A 36 9.85 9.37 -12.06
N ILE A 37 9.68 9.49 -10.74
CA ILE A 37 8.52 8.95 -10.02
C ILE A 37 7.21 9.64 -10.44
N PRO A 38 7.11 10.98 -10.49
CA PRO A 38 5.91 11.66 -11.00
C PRO A 38 5.53 11.27 -12.42
N VAL A 39 6.50 11.26 -13.32
CA VAL A 39 6.25 10.91 -14.74
C VAL A 39 5.87 9.44 -14.87
N PHE A 40 6.57 8.54 -14.15
CA PHE A 40 6.19 7.13 -14.13
C PHE A 40 4.77 6.92 -13.58
N THR A 41 4.41 7.59 -12.50
CA THR A 41 3.07 7.51 -11.91
C THR A 41 1.99 7.95 -12.89
N LEU A 42 2.23 9.04 -13.62
CA LEU A 42 1.32 9.51 -14.68
C LEU A 42 1.18 8.46 -15.78
N LEU A 43 2.31 7.92 -16.28
CA LEU A 43 2.31 6.88 -17.31
C LEU A 43 1.57 5.61 -16.83
N PHE A 44 1.76 5.23 -15.57
CA PHE A 44 1.06 4.10 -14.96
C PHE A 44 -0.47 4.33 -14.92
N PHE A 45 -0.91 5.52 -14.54
CA PHE A 45 -2.34 5.85 -14.54
C PHE A 45 -2.94 5.88 -15.93
N LEU A 46 -2.24 6.44 -16.92
CA LEU A 46 -2.67 6.44 -18.32
C LEU A 46 -2.78 5.02 -18.86
N TRP A 47 -1.75 4.21 -18.65
CA TRP A 47 -1.73 2.82 -19.07
C TRP A 47 -2.80 1.98 -18.35
N GLY A 48 -2.94 2.12 -17.03
CA GLY A 48 -3.94 1.42 -16.25
C GLY A 48 -5.36 1.80 -16.64
N SER A 49 -5.64 3.09 -16.78
CA SER A 49 -6.95 3.60 -17.21
C SER A 49 -7.32 3.13 -18.62
N TRP A 50 -6.35 3.15 -19.54
CA TRP A 50 -6.52 2.63 -20.90
C TRP A 50 -6.76 1.12 -20.93
N SER A 51 -6.01 0.37 -20.14
CA SER A 51 -6.12 -1.09 -20.04
C SER A 51 -7.48 -1.52 -19.49
N LEU A 52 -7.92 -0.92 -18.37
CA LEU A 52 -9.22 -1.17 -17.73
C LEU A 52 -10.39 -0.68 -18.62
N GLY A 53 -10.19 0.44 -19.31
CA GLY A 53 -11.11 0.95 -20.32
C GLY A 53 -12.50 1.29 -19.77
N LYS A 54 -13.50 1.31 -20.68
CA LYS A 54 -14.90 1.66 -20.37
C LYS A 54 -15.64 0.58 -19.58
N LYS A 55 -15.10 -0.65 -19.50
CA LYS A 55 -15.74 -1.77 -18.76
C LYS A 55 -15.75 -1.54 -17.25
N CYS A 56 -14.80 -0.76 -16.75
CA CYS A 56 -14.66 -0.42 -15.35
C CYS A 56 -14.79 1.11 -15.20
N PRO A 57 -16.01 1.65 -15.06
CA PRO A 57 -16.21 3.09 -14.92
C PRO A 57 -15.55 3.60 -13.63
N ALA A 58 -14.96 4.79 -13.68
CA ALA A 58 -14.30 5.38 -12.55
C ALA A 58 -15.31 5.72 -11.44
N SER A 59 -15.12 5.15 -10.25
CA SER A 59 -15.85 5.54 -9.05
C SER A 59 -15.25 6.81 -8.44
N ARG A 60 -16.01 7.52 -7.58
CA ARG A 60 -15.50 8.67 -6.82
C ARG A 60 -14.30 8.27 -5.95
N GLU A 61 -14.33 7.09 -5.36
CA GLU A 61 -13.23 6.58 -4.55
C GLU A 61 -11.98 6.28 -5.40
N SER A 62 -12.14 5.75 -6.62
CA SER A 62 -10.99 5.53 -7.49
C SER A 62 -10.29 6.83 -7.89
N TRP A 63 -11.04 7.92 -8.10
CA TRP A 63 -10.46 9.25 -8.30
C TRP A 63 -9.73 9.77 -7.05
N PHE A 64 -10.29 9.52 -5.87
CA PHE A 64 -9.64 9.88 -4.61
C PHE A 64 -8.30 9.17 -4.44
N TRP A 65 -8.25 7.84 -4.63
CA TRP A 65 -7.00 7.07 -4.50
C TRP A 65 -5.97 7.45 -5.55
N MET A 66 -6.41 7.74 -6.78
CA MET A 66 -5.55 8.28 -7.83
C MET A 66 -4.98 9.64 -7.45
N GLY A 67 -5.81 10.54 -6.90
CA GLY A 67 -5.39 11.86 -6.42
C GLY A 67 -4.37 11.77 -5.29
N CYS A 68 -4.61 10.91 -4.28
CA CYS A 68 -3.66 10.68 -3.18
C CYS A 68 -2.31 10.14 -3.70
N THR A 69 -2.34 9.16 -4.60
CA THR A 69 -1.12 8.60 -5.20
C THR A 69 -0.38 9.67 -6.03
N GLY A 70 -1.09 10.43 -6.85
CA GLY A 70 -0.51 11.50 -7.65
C GLY A 70 0.11 12.60 -6.78
N LEU A 71 -0.56 13.00 -5.70
CA LEU A 71 -0.06 14.01 -4.78
C LEU A 71 1.23 13.55 -4.09
N ILE A 72 1.28 12.32 -3.55
CA ILE A 72 2.51 11.77 -2.95
C ILE A 72 3.63 11.73 -3.97
N SER A 73 3.33 11.27 -5.19
CA SER A 73 4.30 11.20 -6.28
C SER A 73 4.90 12.59 -6.62
N LEU A 74 4.06 13.62 -6.73
CA LEU A 74 4.50 15.01 -6.95
C LEU A 74 5.34 15.53 -5.78
N CYS A 75 4.93 15.22 -4.52
CA CYS A 75 5.71 15.60 -3.34
C CYS A 75 7.13 15.02 -3.37
N ILE A 76 7.28 13.76 -3.80
CA ILE A 76 8.60 13.14 -4.00
C ILE A 76 9.39 13.89 -5.08
N GLY A 77 8.75 14.23 -6.22
CA GLY A 77 9.37 14.98 -7.31
C GLY A 77 9.87 16.37 -6.89
N PHE A 78 9.14 17.03 -6.01
CA PHE A 78 9.55 18.31 -5.42
C PHE A 78 10.58 18.18 -4.29
N GLY A 79 11.06 16.97 -3.98
CA GLY A 79 12.03 16.72 -2.90
C GLY A 79 11.44 16.95 -1.50
N ARG A 80 10.10 16.81 -1.39
CA ARG A 80 9.36 16.82 -0.12
C ARG A 80 9.37 15.42 0.52
N CYS A 81 8.61 15.18 1.55
CA CYS A 81 8.53 13.88 2.26
C CYS A 81 9.78 13.47 3.04
N ARG A 82 10.69 14.38 3.35
CA ARG A 82 11.99 14.07 3.97
C ARG A 82 11.95 13.27 5.27
N ALA A 83 10.85 13.38 6.03
CA ALA A 83 10.75 12.68 7.32
C ALA A 83 10.20 11.26 7.22
N SER A 84 9.56 10.94 6.12
CA SER A 84 8.81 9.70 5.95
C SER A 84 8.98 9.12 4.56
N GLU A 85 10.15 9.25 3.94
CA GLU A 85 10.45 8.76 2.59
C GLU A 85 10.01 7.30 2.40
N LEU A 86 10.35 6.42 3.35
CA LEU A 86 9.94 5.03 3.30
C LEU A 86 8.40 4.88 3.37
N LEU A 87 7.74 5.61 4.28
CA LEU A 87 6.27 5.54 4.40
C LEU A 87 5.58 6.13 3.17
N ALA A 88 6.08 7.24 2.64
CA ALA A 88 5.58 7.85 1.41
C ALA A 88 5.75 6.91 0.22
N PHE A 89 6.90 6.24 0.11
CA PHE A 89 7.17 5.24 -0.93
C PHE A 89 6.25 4.03 -0.82
N LEU A 90 6.07 3.48 0.38
CA LEU A 90 5.14 2.37 0.64
C LEU A 90 3.69 2.77 0.37
N ALA A 91 3.29 3.98 0.80
CA ALA A 91 1.95 4.50 0.54
C ALA A 91 1.71 4.72 -0.95
N LEU A 92 2.69 5.27 -1.68
CA LEU A 92 2.62 5.45 -3.13
C LEU A 92 2.29 4.14 -3.85
N HIS A 93 3.05 3.07 -3.55
CA HIS A 93 2.86 1.76 -4.19
C HIS A 93 1.56 1.08 -3.72
N GLY A 94 1.27 1.14 -2.42
CA GLY A 94 0.03 0.58 -1.86
C GLY A 94 -1.22 1.26 -2.42
N PHE A 95 -1.23 2.59 -2.49
CA PHE A 95 -2.35 3.35 -3.03
C PHE A 95 -2.51 3.15 -4.54
N ALA A 96 -1.39 3.06 -5.30
CA ALA A 96 -1.43 2.74 -6.72
C ALA A 96 -2.03 1.36 -7.00
N ALA A 97 -1.61 0.33 -6.26
CA ALA A 97 -2.16 -1.01 -6.38
C ALA A 97 -3.64 -1.07 -5.96
N TYR A 98 -3.97 -0.44 -4.84
CA TYR A 98 -5.34 -0.33 -4.35
C TYR A 98 -6.26 0.42 -5.34
N TRP A 99 -5.74 1.48 -5.96
CA TRP A 99 -6.44 2.21 -7.02
C TRP A 99 -6.87 1.29 -8.17
N VAL A 100 -6.00 0.37 -8.62
CA VAL A 100 -6.33 -0.57 -9.72
C VAL A 100 -7.52 -1.44 -9.33
N VAL A 101 -7.52 -2.04 -8.14
CA VAL A 101 -8.61 -2.92 -7.66
C VAL A 101 -9.89 -2.12 -7.42
N CYS A 102 -9.79 -0.92 -6.84
CA CYS A 102 -10.91 0.00 -6.65
C CYS A 102 -11.50 0.43 -8.00
N ARG A 103 -10.65 0.78 -8.97
CA ARG A 103 -11.05 1.18 -10.33
C ARG A 103 -11.72 0.05 -11.10
N ALA A 104 -11.28 -1.20 -10.85
CA ALA A 104 -11.89 -2.40 -11.43
C ALA A 104 -13.23 -2.78 -10.77
N GLY A 105 -13.61 -2.16 -9.65
CA GLY A 105 -14.83 -2.48 -8.91
C GLY A 105 -14.75 -3.79 -8.13
N LEU A 106 -13.54 -4.24 -7.78
CA LEU A 106 -13.26 -5.53 -7.15
C LEU A 106 -12.97 -5.44 -5.65
N LEU A 107 -13.39 -4.34 -5.00
CA LEU A 107 -13.35 -4.24 -3.54
C LEU A 107 -14.36 -5.19 -2.90
N THR A 108 -14.00 -5.81 -1.78
CA THR A 108 -14.80 -6.83 -1.07
C THR A 108 -16.21 -6.34 -0.70
N GLU A 109 -16.38 -5.06 -0.34
CA GLU A 109 -17.66 -4.43 -0.03
C GLU A 109 -18.08 -3.34 -1.02
N ALA A 110 -17.56 -3.38 -2.25
CA ALA A 110 -17.76 -2.38 -3.31
C ALA A 110 -17.29 -0.95 -2.95
N ALA A 111 -16.81 -0.72 -1.74
CA ALA A 111 -16.31 0.56 -1.24
C ALA A 111 -15.21 0.33 -0.20
N THR A 112 -14.35 1.34 -0.03
CA THR A 112 -13.32 1.34 1.03
C THR A 112 -13.98 1.26 2.41
N GLY A 113 -13.58 0.26 3.20
CA GLY A 113 -14.22 0.01 4.49
C GLY A 113 -13.43 -0.95 5.38
N PRO A 114 -14.12 -1.66 6.29
CA PRO A 114 -13.49 -2.55 7.27
C PRO A 114 -12.72 -3.72 6.62
N MET A 115 -12.96 -3.99 5.34
CA MET A 115 -12.26 -5.03 4.58
C MET A 115 -10.97 -4.52 3.89
N LEU A 116 -10.55 -3.28 4.19
CA LEU A 116 -9.31 -2.70 3.65
C LEU A 116 -8.08 -3.63 3.72
N PRO A 117 -7.80 -4.36 4.83
CA PRO A 117 -6.65 -5.26 4.87
C PRO A 117 -6.72 -6.37 3.82
N LEU A 118 -7.90 -6.95 3.59
CA LEU A 118 -8.12 -7.98 2.58
C LEU A 118 -8.04 -7.42 1.16
N ASP A 119 -8.60 -6.23 0.95
CA ASP A 119 -8.52 -5.53 -0.33
C ASP A 119 -7.06 -5.12 -0.66
N THR A 120 -6.28 -4.76 0.36
CA THR A 120 -4.84 -4.47 0.21
C THR A 120 -4.03 -5.73 -0.13
N ILE A 121 -4.34 -6.87 0.51
CA ILE A 121 -3.74 -8.17 0.17
C ILE A 121 -4.12 -8.55 -1.27
N SER A 122 -5.39 -8.34 -1.64
CA SER A 122 -5.86 -8.59 -3.01
C SER A 122 -5.10 -7.74 -4.02
N ALA A 123 -4.89 -6.46 -3.73
CA ALA A 123 -4.20 -5.52 -4.60
C ALA A 123 -2.69 -5.76 -4.69
N GLY A 124 -2.04 -6.01 -3.55
CA GLY A 124 -0.57 -6.13 -3.49
C GLY A 124 -0.04 -7.53 -3.79
N ILE A 125 -0.85 -8.57 -3.53
CA ILE A 125 -0.39 -9.96 -3.60
C ILE A 125 -1.25 -10.78 -4.58
N LEU A 126 -2.57 -10.92 -4.30
CA LEU A 126 -3.38 -11.89 -5.03
C LEU A 126 -3.55 -11.53 -6.51
N ALA A 127 -3.79 -10.26 -6.83
CA ALA A 127 -3.94 -9.82 -8.21
C ALA A 127 -2.62 -9.91 -8.99
N PRO A 128 -1.49 -9.35 -8.52
CA PRO A 128 -0.24 -9.43 -9.26
C PRO A 128 0.26 -10.87 -9.45
N PHE A 129 0.33 -11.65 -8.37
CA PHE A 129 0.87 -13.00 -8.42
C PHE A 129 -0.09 -14.01 -9.06
N GLY A 130 -1.41 -13.86 -8.85
CA GLY A 130 -2.42 -14.67 -9.54
C GLY A 130 -2.42 -14.46 -11.06
N GLY A 131 -2.03 -13.26 -11.50
CA GLY A 131 -1.89 -12.92 -12.92
C GLY A 131 -0.47 -12.95 -13.45
N PHE A 132 0.54 -13.34 -12.67
CA PHE A 132 1.95 -13.20 -13.03
C PHE A 132 2.27 -13.89 -14.38
N PHE A 133 1.79 -15.10 -14.58
CA PHE A 133 1.97 -15.84 -15.82
C PHE A 133 0.94 -15.54 -16.92
N LEU A 134 -0.04 -14.66 -16.64
CA LEU A 134 -1.07 -14.30 -17.61
C LEU A 134 -0.49 -13.70 -18.89
N ARG A 135 0.61 -12.98 -18.78
CA ARG A 135 1.37 -12.39 -19.88
C ARG A 135 1.89 -13.46 -20.83
N VAL A 136 2.59 -14.46 -20.30
CA VAL A 136 3.13 -15.57 -21.08
C VAL A 136 2.00 -16.42 -21.67
N LYS A 137 0.96 -16.70 -20.88
CA LYS A 137 -0.21 -17.46 -21.31
C LYS A 137 -0.96 -16.77 -22.44
N THR A 138 -1.16 -15.46 -22.35
CA THR A 138 -1.84 -14.67 -23.40
C THR A 138 -0.98 -14.60 -24.67
N LEU A 139 0.33 -14.37 -24.52
CA LEU A 139 1.26 -14.31 -25.66
C LEU A 139 1.33 -15.65 -26.37
N SER A 140 1.49 -16.75 -25.63
CA SER A 140 1.55 -18.12 -26.22
C SER A 140 0.24 -18.51 -26.92
N ALA A 141 -0.91 -18.14 -26.35
CA ALA A 141 -2.22 -18.41 -26.96
C ALA A 141 -2.41 -17.65 -28.29
N ASN A 142 -1.98 -16.38 -28.34
CA ASN A 142 -2.05 -15.59 -29.57
C ASN A 142 -1.02 -16.04 -30.61
N LEU A 143 0.20 -16.40 -30.16
CA LEU A 143 1.22 -16.95 -31.03
C LEU A 143 0.76 -18.30 -31.65
N ARG A 144 0.11 -19.15 -30.85
CA ARG A 144 -0.51 -20.40 -31.36
C ARG A 144 -1.55 -20.11 -32.44
N LYS A 145 -2.43 -19.12 -32.23
CA LYS A 145 -3.44 -18.72 -33.22
C LYS A 145 -2.80 -18.23 -34.53
N LEU A 146 -1.77 -17.40 -34.44
CA LEU A 146 -1.04 -16.91 -35.60
C LEU A 146 -0.31 -18.07 -36.36
N LEU A 147 0.18 -19.05 -35.62
CA LEU A 147 0.90 -20.18 -36.18
C LEU A 147 -0.03 -21.32 -36.62
N SER A 148 -1.29 -21.37 -36.20
CA SER A 148 -2.26 -22.42 -36.62
C SER A 148 -2.94 -22.12 -37.95
N GLY A 149 -2.85 -20.90 -38.45
CA GLY A 149 -3.55 -20.43 -39.67
C GLY A 149 -2.84 -20.69 -41.02
N GLY A 150 -1.80 -21.52 -41.11
CA GLY A 150 -1.11 -21.63 -42.38
C GLY A 150 -0.22 -22.87 -42.56
N ARG A 151 -0.18 -23.31 -43.76
CA ARG A 151 0.37 -24.47 -44.46
C ARG A 151 1.89 -24.79 -44.30
N GLN A 152 2.63 -24.29 -43.27
CA GLN A 152 4.10 -24.47 -43.23
C GLN A 152 4.63 -24.81 -41.82
N GLY A 153 4.74 -26.10 -41.52
CA GLY A 153 5.30 -26.58 -40.24
C GLY A 153 6.76 -26.14 -39.96
N LYS A 154 7.59 -25.96 -41.01
CA LYS A 154 8.98 -25.51 -40.87
C LYS A 154 9.10 -24.05 -40.46
N TRP A 155 8.35 -23.13 -41.06
CA TRP A 155 8.33 -21.71 -40.70
C TRP A 155 7.96 -21.48 -39.22
N ARG A 156 6.99 -22.25 -38.73
CA ARG A 156 6.54 -22.20 -37.31
C ARG A 156 7.68 -22.55 -36.33
N SER A 157 8.45 -23.59 -36.65
CA SER A 157 9.61 -23.98 -35.84
C SER A 157 10.68 -22.90 -35.84
N TRP A 158 10.96 -22.27 -36.99
CA TRP A 158 11.94 -21.19 -37.10
C TRP A 158 11.53 -19.96 -36.33
N VAL A 159 10.27 -19.52 -36.40
CA VAL A 159 9.75 -18.37 -35.65
C VAL A 159 9.81 -18.63 -34.13
N LEU A 160 9.40 -19.82 -33.69
CA LEU A 160 9.50 -20.21 -32.29
C LEU A 160 10.97 -20.23 -31.80
N SER A 161 11.86 -20.79 -32.56
CA SER A 161 13.30 -20.83 -32.25
C SER A 161 13.90 -19.42 -32.21
N ALA A 162 13.52 -18.55 -33.11
CA ALA A 162 13.96 -17.15 -33.14
C ALA A 162 13.47 -16.39 -31.91
N VAL A 163 12.19 -16.56 -31.52
CA VAL A 163 11.63 -15.92 -30.28
C VAL A 163 12.35 -16.44 -29.05
N VAL A 164 12.56 -17.76 -28.93
CA VAL A 164 13.30 -18.35 -27.79
C VAL A 164 14.73 -17.84 -27.78
N PHE A 165 15.40 -17.78 -28.93
CA PHE A 165 16.77 -17.28 -29.03
C PHE A 165 16.85 -15.78 -28.61
N VAL A 166 15.95 -14.93 -29.08
CA VAL A 166 15.91 -13.50 -28.70
C VAL A 166 15.69 -13.32 -27.19
N ILE A 167 14.89 -14.20 -26.56
CA ILE A 167 14.68 -14.16 -25.11
C ILE A 167 15.91 -14.71 -24.35
N ALA A 168 16.56 -15.74 -24.88
CA ALA A 168 17.72 -16.37 -24.26
C ALA A 168 19.00 -15.55 -24.42
N LEU A 169 19.12 -14.77 -25.49
CA LEU A 169 20.32 -14.00 -25.81
C LEU A 169 20.79 -13.05 -24.69
N PRO A 170 19.95 -12.23 -24.08
CA PRO A 170 20.34 -11.39 -22.95
C PRO A 170 20.85 -12.20 -21.74
N VAL A 171 20.24 -13.35 -21.48
CA VAL A 171 20.65 -14.25 -20.38
C VAL A 171 22.00 -14.88 -20.66
N LEU A 172 22.23 -15.32 -21.92
CA LEU A 172 23.52 -15.87 -22.35
C LEU A 172 24.65 -14.83 -22.24
N ILE A 173 24.40 -13.59 -22.68
CA ILE A 173 25.38 -12.50 -22.61
C ILE A 173 25.70 -12.16 -21.16
N LEU A 174 24.66 -12.05 -20.30
CA LEU A 174 24.85 -11.78 -18.88
C LEU A 174 25.66 -12.92 -18.22
N THR A 175 25.32 -14.17 -18.50
CA THR A 175 26.02 -15.34 -17.96
C THR A 175 27.48 -15.35 -18.41
N ALA A 176 27.77 -15.09 -19.68
CA ALA A 176 29.11 -15.00 -20.20
C ALA A 176 29.92 -13.87 -19.56
N SER A 177 29.32 -12.71 -19.35
CA SER A 177 29.94 -11.59 -18.64
C SER A 177 30.30 -11.94 -17.18
N LEU A 178 29.38 -12.61 -16.46
CA LEU A 178 29.63 -13.07 -15.09
C LEU A 178 30.71 -14.13 -15.01
N LEU A 179 30.77 -15.09 -15.98
CA LEU A 179 31.83 -16.09 -16.07
C LEU A 179 33.18 -15.45 -16.37
N GLY A 180 33.22 -14.44 -17.24
CA GLY A 180 34.44 -13.69 -17.53
C GLY A 180 34.98 -12.92 -16.33
N GLN A 181 34.10 -12.45 -15.43
CA GLN A 181 34.52 -11.83 -14.17
C GLN A 181 34.97 -12.84 -13.10
N ALA A 182 34.44 -14.07 -13.16
CA ALA A 182 34.78 -15.14 -12.21
C ALA A 182 36.09 -15.84 -12.52
N ASP A 183 36.45 -15.95 -13.82
CA ASP A 183 37.66 -16.65 -14.31
C ASP A 183 38.37 -15.82 -15.36
N ALA A 184 39.65 -15.45 -15.06
CA ALA A 184 40.46 -14.61 -15.93
C ALA A 184 40.76 -15.28 -17.29
N ALA A 185 40.98 -16.62 -17.31
CA ALA A 185 41.25 -17.36 -18.55
C ALA A 185 40.03 -17.38 -19.47
N PHE A 186 38.83 -17.54 -18.89
CA PHE A 186 37.58 -17.40 -19.64
C PHE A 186 37.38 -15.95 -20.12
N GLY A 187 37.71 -14.97 -19.30
CA GLY A 187 37.67 -13.56 -19.65
C GLY A 187 38.50 -13.23 -20.89
N GLU A 188 39.76 -13.71 -20.96
CA GLU A 188 40.63 -13.53 -22.14
C GLU A 188 40.06 -14.17 -23.41
N VAL A 189 39.52 -15.38 -23.31
CA VAL A 189 38.90 -16.07 -24.45
C VAL A 189 37.65 -15.30 -24.90
N TRP A 190 36.86 -14.83 -23.94
CA TRP A 190 35.65 -14.05 -24.23
C TRP A 190 35.97 -12.71 -24.91
N GLU A 191 36.99 -11.99 -24.42
CA GLU A 191 37.49 -10.77 -25.07
C GLU A 191 38.03 -11.00 -26.49
N ARG A 192 38.77 -12.09 -26.71
CA ARG A 192 39.25 -12.47 -28.05
C ARG A 192 38.11 -12.78 -29.02
N LEU A 193 37.03 -13.42 -28.55
CA LEU A 193 35.86 -13.74 -29.34
C LEU A 193 35.03 -12.50 -29.65
N THR A 194 34.82 -11.64 -28.64
CA THR A 194 34.01 -10.42 -28.78
C THR A 194 34.77 -9.26 -29.41
N GLY A 195 36.08 -9.17 -29.18
CA GLY A 195 36.96 -8.16 -29.78
C GLY A 195 37.06 -8.23 -31.30
N ARG A 196 36.94 -9.45 -31.90
CA ARG A 196 36.83 -9.62 -33.37
C ARG A 196 35.51 -9.08 -33.95
N LEU A 197 34.47 -8.90 -33.11
CA LEU A 197 33.20 -8.37 -33.51
C LEU A 197 33.06 -6.84 -33.28
N ASN A 198 34.16 -6.17 -32.84
CA ASN A 198 34.14 -4.76 -32.40
C ASN A 198 32.98 -4.46 -31.44
N TRP A 199 32.54 -5.47 -30.70
CA TRP A 199 31.55 -5.34 -29.65
C TRP A 199 32.29 -5.01 -28.33
N GLU A 200 32.77 -3.77 -28.22
CA GLU A 200 32.82 -3.16 -26.91
C GLU A 200 31.37 -3.18 -26.40
N LEU A 201 31.05 -4.22 -25.64
CA LEU A 201 29.86 -4.20 -24.81
C LEU A 201 30.06 -3.04 -23.84
N SER A 202 29.72 -1.83 -24.29
CA SER A 202 29.83 -0.65 -23.48
C SER A 202 29.11 -0.95 -22.17
N VAL A 203 29.62 -0.45 -21.05
CA VAL A 203 28.96 -0.55 -19.74
C VAL A 203 27.47 -0.19 -19.86
N GLY A 204 27.14 0.73 -20.78
CA GLY A 204 25.77 1.09 -21.12
C GLY A 204 24.92 -0.05 -21.68
N PHE A 205 25.47 -0.89 -22.57
CA PHE A 205 24.73 -2.02 -23.14
C PHE A 205 24.51 -3.15 -22.11
N THR A 206 25.51 -3.43 -21.29
CA THR A 206 25.39 -4.42 -20.19
C THR A 206 24.33 -3.98 -19.19
N ASN A 207 24.32 -2.71 -18.81
CA ASN A 207 23.29 -2.13 -17.93
C ASN A 207 21.91 -2.19 -18.60
N PHE A 208 21.81 -1.89 -19.90
CA PHE A 208 20.54 -2.00 -20.64
C PHE A 208 20.01 -3.44 -20.59
N LEU A 209 20.83 -4.45 -20.84
CA LEU A 209 20.44 -5.86 -20.76
C LEU A 209 20.02 -6.27 -19.34
N PHE A 210 20.75 -5.81 -18.34
CA PHE A 210 20.40 -6.04 -16.94
C PHE A 210 19.03 -5.45 -16.59
N TYR A 211 18.78 -4.19 -16.98
CA TYR A 211 17.48 -3.55 -16.74
C TYR A 211 16.35 -4.22 -17.53
N LEU A 212 16.63 -4.66 -18.77
CA LEU A 212 15.68 -5.39 -19.58
C LEU A 212 15.30 -6.72 -18.91
N LEU A 213 16.29 -7.49 -18.43
CA LEU A 213 16.06 -8.75 -17.73
C LEU A 213 15.25 -8.54 -16.44
N LEU A 214 15.62 -7.53 -15.62
CA LEU A 214 14.93 -7.21 -14.39
C LEU A 214 13.51 -6.67 -14.66
N SER A 215 13.28 -6.05 -15.81
CA SER A 215 11.95 -5.56 -16.20
C SER A 215 10.94 -6.65 -16.53
N LEU A 216 11.40 -7.87 -16.84
CA LEU A 216 10.51 -8.98 -17.16
C LEU A 216 9.62 -9.37 -15.97
N PRO A 217 10.15 -9.69 -14.78
CA PRO A 217 9.31 -10.00 -13.62
C PRO A 217 8.51 -8.78 -13.13
N VAL A 218 9.09 -7.59 -13.17
CA VAL A 218 8.38 -6.34 -12.78
C VAL A 218 7.19 -6.08 -13.70
N GLY A 219 7.40 -6.13 -15.01
CA GLY A 219 6.30 -5.95 -15.96
C GLY A 219 5.26 -7.08 -15.87
N ALA A 220 5.67 -8.33 -15.51
CA ALA A 220 4.75 -9.41 -15.25
C ALA A 220 3.89 -9.15 -14.00
N TYR A 221 4.48 -8.59 -12.94
CA TYR A 221 3.78 -8.16 -11.73
C TYR A 221 2.77 -7.04 -12.06
N LEU A 222 3.20 -6.00 -12.75
CA LEU A 222 2.33 -4.87 -13.13
C LEU A 222 1.18 -5.29 -14.06
N TRP A 223 1.48 -6.14 -15.06
CA TRP A 223 0.44 -6.71 -15.92
C TRP A 223 -0.46 -7.67 -15.16
N GLY A 224 0.10 -8.48 -14.26
CA GLY A 224 -0.63 -9.39 -13.39
C GLY A 224 -1.70 -8.64 -12.59
N LEU A 225 -1.35 -7.51 -12.00
CA LEU A 225 -2.25 -6.64 -11.26
C LEU A 225 -3.46 -6.20 -12.13
N ILE A 226 -3.21 -5.65 -13.31
CA ILE A 226 -4.28 -5.15 -14.19
C ILE A 226 -5.01 -6.30 -14.89
N GLY A 227 -4.27 -7.28 -15.41
CA GLY A 227 -4.83 -8.38 -16.18
C GLY A 227 -5.72 -9.30 -15.37
N SER A 228 -5.38 -9.55 -14.09
CA SER A 228 -6.24 -10.30 -13.17
C SER A 228 -7.56 -9.58 -12.92
N CYS A 229 -7.53 -8.25 -12.81
CA CYS A 229 -8.73 -7.46 -12.64
C CYS A 229 -9.63 -7.49 -13.88
N LEU A 230 -9.06 -7.51 -15.09
CA LEU A 230 -9.83 -7.58 -16.34
C LEU A 230 -10.56 -8.90 -16.53
N GLY A 231 -10.03 -9.98 -15.98
CA GLY A 231 -10.60 -11.33 -16.09
C GLY A 231 -11.61 -11.69 -15.00
N ARG A 232 -11.79 -10.83 -13.98
CA ARG A 232 -12.67 -11.06 -12.84
C ARG A 232 -13.94 -10.23 -12.92
N GLU A 233 -15.02 -10.82 -12.40
CA GLU A 233 -16.33 -10.16 -12.21
C GLU A 233 -16.61 -9.94 -10.72
N GLU A 234 -15.99 -10.72 -9.85
CA GLU A 234 -16.17 -10.68 -8.39
C GLU A 234 -14.86 -10.42 -7.65
N ALA A 235 -14.94 -9.82 -6.48
CA ALA A 235 -13.83 -9.61 -5.57
C ALA A 235 -13.12 -10.93 -5.20
N TRP A 236 -11.87 -10.87 -4.73
CA TRP A 236 -11.13 -12.06 -4.27
C TRP A 236 -11.75 -12.69 -3.03
N PHE A 237 -12.37 -11.86 -2.21
CA PHE A 237 -13.05 -12.27 -1.00
C PHE A 237 -14.54 -11.92 -1.09
N SER A 238 -15.39 -12.84 -0.66
CA SER A 238 -16.83 -12.59 -0.56
C SER A 238 -17.14 -11.92 0.78
N GLY A 239 -17.62 -10.68 0.74
CA GLY A 239 -18.03 -9.94 1.94
C GLY A 239 -19.10 -10.68 2.76
N ASN A 240 -20.02 -11.39 2.08
CA ASN A 240 -21.07 -12.16 2.75
C ASN A 240 -20.50 -13.37 3.50
N GLN A 241 -19.53 -14.10 2.90
CA GLN A 241 -18.88 -15.22 3.58
C GLN A 241 -18.10 -14.77 4.81
N ILE A 242 -17.37 -13.63 4.70
CA ILE A 242 -16.61 -13.08 5.83
C ILE A 242 -17.57 -12.66 6.95
N ARG A 243 -18.69 -12.02 6.61
CA ARG A 243 -19.70 -11.63 7.61
C ARG A 243 -20.30 -12.84 8.30
N SER A 244 -20.67 -13.89 7.55
CA SER A 244 -21.19 -15.12 8.14
C SER A 244 -20.18 -15.83 9.05
N GLN A 245 -18.89 -15.82 8.69
CA GLN A 245 -17.83 -16.32 9.56
C GLN A 245 -17.62 -15.43 10.79
N ALA A 246 -17.68 -14.10 10.64
CA ALA A 246 -17.61 -13.17 11.75
C ALA A 246 -18.79 -13.33 12.73
N GLU A 247 -19.96 -13.67 12.25
CA GLU A 247 -21.12 -14.00 13.10
C GLU A 247 -20.88 -15.24 13.96
N LYS A 248 -20.15 -16.25 13.47
CA LYS A 248 -19.76 -17.44 14.22
C LYS A 248 -18.76 -17.13 15.37
N LEU A 249 -18.07 -15.98 15.32
CA LEU A 249 -17.19 -15.51 16.39
C LEU A 249 -17.96 -14.90 17.57
N ARG A 250 -19.25 -14.61 17.44
CA ARG A 250 -20.11 -14.05 18.50
C ARG A 250 -20.47 -15.10 19.55
N LYS A 251 -19.43 -15.53 20.32
CA LYS A 251 -19.59 -16.58 21.33
C LYS A 251 -19.30 -16.09 22.75
N VAL A 252 -18.73 -14.90 22.91
CA VAL A 252 -18.31 -14.38 24.22
C VAL A 252 -19.51 -13.78 24.95
N PRO A 253 -19.81 -14.25 26.17
CA PRO A 253 -20.88 -13.70 27.00
C PRO A 253 -20.65 -12.19 27.24
N VAL A 254 -21.74 -11.42 27.24
CA VAL A 254 -21.69 -9.97 27.48
C VAL A 254 -21.00 -9.63 28.80
N ILE A 255 -21.26 -10.41 29.86
CA ILE A 255 -20.66 -10.22 31.18
C ILE A 255 -19.13 -10.29 31.11
N ALA A 256 -18.57 -11.28 30.39
CA ALA A 256 -17.11 -11.39 30.25
C ALA A 256 -16.51 -10.15 29.57
N ILE A 257 -17.16 -9.63 28.54
CA ILE A 257 -16.72 -8.39 27.87
C ILE A 257 -16.83 -7.19 28.79
N LEU A 258 -17.92 -7.07 29.54
CA LEU A 258 -18.11 -5.98 30.52
C LEU A 258 -17.05 -6.02 31.64
N VAL A 259 -16.68 -7.21 32.11
CA VAL A 259 -15.60 -7.35 33.10
C VAL A 259 -14.27 -6.87 32.53
N VAL A 260 -13.93 -7.26 31.29
CA VAL A 260 -12.70 -6.80 30.63
C VAL A 260 -12.74 -5.28 30.41
N LEU A 261 -13.79 -4.76 29.81
CA LEU A 261 -13.93 -3.29 29.59
C LEU A 261 -13.92 -2.54 30.93
N GLY A 262 -14.64 -3.03 31.94
CA GLY A 262 -14.67 -2.44 33.29
C GLY A 262 -13.30 -2.40 33.93
N GLY A 263 -12.50 -3.45 33.81
CA GLY A 263 -11.12 -3.50 34.29
C GLY A 263 -10.25 -2.43 33.62
N PHE A 264 -10.34 -2.25 32.27
CA PHE A 264 -9.62 -1.20 31.58
C PHE A 264 -10.13 0.21 31.97
N LEU A 265 -11.43 0.40 32.10
CA LEU A 265 -11.99 1.68 32.56
C LEU A 265 -11.50 2.06 33.97
N ALA A 266 -11.49 1.10 34.89
CA ALA A 266 -10.99 1.31 36.25
C ALA A 266 -9.49 1.62 36.25
N LEU A 267 -8.71 0.89 35.45
CA LEU A 267 -7.27 1.13 35.29
C LEU A 267 -7.00 2.55 34.77
N TYR A 268 -7.75 3.01 33.77
CA TYR A 268 -7.58 4.36 33.24
C TYR A 268 -8.04 5.44 34.21
N LEU A 269 -9.10 5.23 34.97
CA LEU A 269 -9.50 6.15 36.03
C LEU A 269 -8.41 6.27 37.11
N LEU A 270 -7.84 5.15 37.53
CA LEU A 270 -6.71 5.13 38.46
C LEU A 270 -5.49 5.88 37.84
N PHE A 271 -5.15 5.60 36.58
CA PHE A 271 -4.07 6.29 35.89
C PHE A 271 -4.29 7.79 35.81
N PHE A 272 -5.49 8.24 35.44
CA PHE A 272 -5.82 9.67 35.39
C PHE A 272 -5.80 10.32 36.78
N GLY A 273 -6.28 9.61 37.80
CA GLY A 273 -6.25 10.09 39.20
C GLY A 273 -4.82 10.28 39.73
N VAL A 274 -3.96 9.29 39.53
CA VAL A 274 -2.55 9.35 39.98
C VAL A 274 -1.73 10.33 39.15
N GLN A 275 -1.97 10.40 37.87
CA GLN A 275 -1.15 11.15 36.95
C GLN A 275 -1.74 12.53 36.61
N ALA A 276 -2.85 12.94 37.24
CA ALA A 276 -3.57 14.16 36.87
C ALA A 276 -2.65 15.39 36.80
N GLY A 277 -1.81 15.63 37.79
CA GLY A 277 -0.85 16.73 37.81
C GLY A 277 0.21 16.66 36.71
N HIS A 278 0.69 15.46 36.38
CA HIS A 278 1.71 15.25 35.36
C HIS A 278 1.13 15.20 33.93
N LEU A 279 -0.03 14.58 33.75
CA LEU A 279 -0.71 14.51 32.43
C LEU A 279 -1.14 15.88 31.96
N PHE A 280 -1.71 16.68 32.84
CA PHE A 280 -2.22 18.03 32.54
C PHE A 280 -1.15 19.10 32.67
N GLY A 281 0.02 18.82 33.24
CA GLY A 281 1.14 19.77 33.35
C GLY A 281 1.58 20.34 32.00
N ALA A 282 1.43 19.58 30.93
CA ALA A 282 1.73 20.05 29.57
C ALA A 282 0.84 21.23 29.13
N PHE A 283 -0.41 21.32 29.61
CA PHE A 283 -1.33 22.44 29.31
C PHE A 283 -0.88 23.74 29.99
N TYR A 284 -0.18 23.64 31.12
CA TYR A 284 0.32 24.78 31.89
C TYR A 284 1.80 25.04 31.61
N GLY A 285 2.42 24.33 30.66
CA GLY A 285 3.85 24.47 30.35
C GLY A 285 4.80 23.93 31.43
N ASN A 286 4.28 23.24 32.44
CA ASN A 286 5.07 22.69 33.54
C ASN A 286 5.68 21.33 33.16
N VAL A 287 7.00 21.20 33.39
CA VAL A 287 7.75 19.93 33.21
C VAL A 287 8.15 19.46 34.59
N PRO A 288 7.93 18.18 34.93
CA PRO A 288 8.43 17.60 36.18
C PRO A 288 9.93 17.81 36.33
N GLY A 289 10.39 18.22 37.49
CA GLY A 289 11.80 18.61 37.72
C GLY A 289 12.83 17.51 37.53
N SER A 290 12.39 16.24 37.44
CA SER A 290 13.23 15.06 37.22
C SER A 290 13.48 14.71 35.75
N LEU A 291 12.76 15.36 34.79
CA LEU A 291 12.80 15.02 33.37
C LEU A 291 13.20 16.26 32.54
N THR A 292 14.01 16.03 31.48
CA THR A 292 14.15 17.06 30.47
C THR A 292 12.85 17.21 29.67
N ALA A 293 12.56 18.41 29.18
CA ALA A 293 11.36 18.68 28.40
C ALA A 293 11.24 17.73 27.18
N ALA A 294 12.36 17.33 26.59
CA ALA A 294 12.42 16.39 25.46
C ALA A 294 12.05 14.96 25.88
N GLN A 295 12.53 14.48 27.01
CA GLN A 295 12.21 13.17 27.57
C GLN A 295 10.73 13.10 27.95
N TYR A 296 10.24 14.09 28.70
CA TYR A 296 8.83 14.18 29.10
C TYR A 296 7.86 14.14 27.90
N ALA A 297 8.17 14.89 26.84
CA ALA A 297 7.32 14.92 25.66
C ALA A 297 7.38 13.61 24.85
N ARG A 298 8.58 13.01 24.71
CA ARG A 298 8.79 11.81 23.88
C ARG A 298 8.29 10.53 24.56
N GLU A 299 8.64 10.33 25.83
CA GLU A 299 8.34 9.06 26.54
C GLU A 299 6.83 8.84 26.73
N GLY A 300 6.07 9.89 27.05
CA GLY A 300 4.61 9.72 27.23
C GLY A 300 3.80 9.68 25.93
N PHE A 301 4.33 10.23 24.83
CA PHE A 301 3.58 10.37 23.57
C PHE A 301 3.28 9.01 22.93
N PHE A 302 4.31 8.20 22.71
CA PHE A 302 4.13 6.90 22.05
C PHE A 302 3.30 5.92 22.89
N GLN A 303 3.46 5.95 24.22
CA GLN A 303 2.67 5.13 25.12
C GLN A 303 1.18 5.50 25.06
N LEU A 304 0.84 6.80 25.03
CA LEU A 304 -0.55 7.24 24.89
C LEU A 304 -1.15 6.80 23.56
N CYS A 305 -0.41 6.91 22.45
CA CYS A 305 -0.85 6.42 21.14
C CYS A 305 -1.04 4.89 21.13
N ALA A 306 -0.15 4.13 21.78
CA ALA A 306 -0.27 2.67 21.90
C ALA A 306 -1.50 2.27 22.70
N VAL A 307 -1.77 2.95 23.82
CA VAL A 307 -2.98 2.72 24.62
C VAL A 307 -4.25 2.99 23.81
N MET A 308 -4.28 4.06 23.03
CA MET A 308 -5.42 4.33 22.13
C MET A 308 -5.62 3.23 21.08
N ALA A 309 -4.54 2.70 20.51
CA ALA A 309 -4.60 1.56 19.58
C ALA A 309 -5.16 0.30 20.27
N ILE A 310 -4.74 0.02 21.50
CA ILE A 310 -5.29 -1.07 22.34
C ILE A 310 -6.80 -0.86 22.54
N ASN A 311 -7.25 0.36 22.83
CA ASN A 311 -8.67 0.67 23.02
C ASN A 311 -9.50 0.42 21.76
N PHE A 312 -8.98 0.75 20.56
CA PHE A 312 -9.63 0.37 19.30
C PHE A 312 -9.67 -1.16 19.11
N GLY A 313 -8.63 -1.88 19.52
CA GLY A 313 -8.61 -3.33 19.53
C GLY A 313 -9.69 -3.92 20.45
N LEU A 314 -9.79 -3.44 21.69
CA LEU A 314 -10.81 -3.83 22.67
C LEU A 314 -12.23 -3.55 22.18
N LEU A 315 -12.45 -2.36 21.59
CA LEU A 315 -13.73 -2.00 21.02
C LEU A 315 -14.12 -2.91 19.86
N THR A 316 -13.16 -3.22 18.98
CA THR A 316 -13.35 -4.13 17.85
C THR A 316 -13.65 -5.55 18.35
N PHE A 317 -12.93 -6.03 19.37
CA PHE A 317 -13.17 -7.30 20.02
C PHE A 317 -14.60 -7.35 20.60
N ALA A 318 -14.99 -6.34 21.38
CA ALA A 318 -16.33 -6.25 21.95
C ALA A 318 -17.42 -6.25 20.88
N ALA A 319 -17.22 -5.51 19.78
CA ALA A 319 -18.18 -5.42 18.70
C ALA A 319 -18.31 -6.71 17.87
N ARG A 320 -17.21 -7.50 17.73
CA ARG A 320 -17.18 -8.70 16.88
C ARG A 320 -17.43 -9.99 17.62
N CYS A 321 -17.00 -10.10 18.88
CA CYS A 321 -17.03 -11.36 19.65
C CYS A 321 -18.22 -11.45 20.60
N SER A 322 -18.88 -10.34 20.98
CA SER A 322 -20.05 -10.34 21.86
C SER A 322 -21.22 -11.12 21.28
N GLN A 323 -21.86 -11.97 22.08
CA GLN A 323 -23.10 -12.68 21.74
C GLN A 323 -24.20 -11.70 21.34
N VAL A 324 -24.27 -10.55 22.02
CA VAL A 324 -25.26 -9.49 21.71
C VAL A 324 -24.58 -8.34 20.99
N PRO A 325 -25.14 -7.82 19.91
CA PRO A 325 -24.59 -6.64 19.25
C PRO A 325 -24.39 -5.48 20.22
N LEU A 326 -23.23 -4.81 20.13
CA LEU A 326 -22.81 -3.72 21.04
C LEU A 326 -23.92 -2.66 21.23
N ARG A 327 -24.69 -2.37 20.22
CA ARG A 327 -25.73 -1.34 20.24
C ARG A 327 -27.04 -1.78 20.92
N GLN A 328 -27.27 -3.08 21.03
CA GLN A 328 -28.50 -3.62 21.62
C GLN A 328 -28.42 -3.75 23.14
N ASN A 329 -27.18 -3.76 23.70
CA ASN A 329 -26.98 -3.81 25.13
C ASN A 329 -26.55 -2.44 25.67
N GLY A 330 -27.34 -1.84 26.54
CA GLY A 330 -27.11 -0.50 27.10
C GLY A 330 -25.82 -0.38 27.90
N PHE A 331 -25.46 -1.41 28.69
CA PHE A 331 -24.22 -1.41 29.46
C PHE A 331 -22.99 -1.50 28.54
N LEU A 332 -23.02 -2.43 27.56
CA LEU A 332 -21.93 -2.58 26.60
C LEU A 332 -21.73 -1.29 25.77
N LYS A 333 -22.83 -0.64 25.37
CA LYS A 333 -22.82 0.67 24.71
C LYS A 333 -22.21 1.74 25.62
N GLY A 334 -22.64 1.81 26.87
CA GLY A 334 -22.15 2.79 27.85
C GLY A 334 -20.66 2.65 28.13
N PHE A 335 -20.19 1.43 28.44
CA PHE A 335 -18.77 1.15 28.68
C PHE A 335 -17.90 1.47 27.45
N SER A 336 -18.37 1.15 26.23
CA SER A 336 -17.66 1.47 25.00
C SER A 336 -17.57 2.99 24.76
N LEU A 337 -18.61 3.74 25.07
CA LEU A 337 -18.59 5.20 24.97
C LEU A 337 -17.62 5.83 25.99
N VAL A 338 -17.62 5.34 27.24
CA VAL A 338 -16.68 5.83 28.26
C VAL A 338 -15.24 5.51 27.84
N LEU A 339 -14.96 4.31 27.32
CA LEU A 339 -13.64 3.95 26.81
C LEU A 339 -13.18 4.89 25.70
N LEU A 340 -14.07 5.25 24.76
CA LEU A 340 -13.76 6.18 23.68
C LEU A 340 -13.55 7.62 24.18
N LEU A 341 -14.32 8.06 25.18
CA LEU A 341 -14.11 9.36 25.82
C LEU A 341 -12.76 9.43 26.55
N GLN A 342 -12.38 8.38 27.26
CA GLN A 342 -11.05 8.28 27.86
C GLN A 342 -9.95 8.27 26.79
N SER A 343 -10.15 7.56 25.68
CA SER A 343 -9.23 7.58 24.54
C SER A 343 -9.08 8.96 23.92
N LEU A 344 -10.18 9.71 23.83
CA LEU A 344 -10.15 11.10 23.34
C LEU A 344 -9.38 12.02 24.30
N LEU A 345 -9.54 11.83 25.60
CA LEU A 345 -8.77 12.56 26.62
C LEU A 345 -7.25 12.25 26.51
N LEU A 346 -6.89 10.97 26.25
CA LEU A 346 -5.51 10.60 25.98
C LEU A 346 -4.97 11.25 24.70
N ALA A 347 -5.79 11.36 23.64
CA ALA A 347 -5.41 12.05 22.41
C ALA A 347 -5.13 13.53 22.64
N ILE A 348 -5.99 14.20 23.41
CA ILE A 348 -5.83 15.62 23.77
C ILE A 348 -4.54 15.81 24.59
N THR A 349 -4.29 14.92 25.56
CA THR A 349 -3.06 14.94 26.36
C THR A 349 -1.80 14.71 25.51
N ALA A 350 -1.86 13.75 24.57
CA ALA A 350 -0.75 13.49 23.63
C ALA A 350 -0.49 14.71 22.73
N ALA A 351 -1.56 15.35 22.23
CA ALA A 351 -1.46 16.57 21.44
C ALA A 351 -0.84 17.72 22.25
N ALA A 352 -1.24 17.93 23.51
CA ALA A 352 -0.67 18.95 24.38
C ALA A 352 0.83 18.72 24.66
N ARG A 353 1.25 17.47 24.93
CA ARG A 353 2.67 17.11 25.07
C ARG A 353 3.47 17.37 23.80
N LEU A 354 2.92 17.00 22.65
CA LEU A 354 3.56 17.25 21.37
C LEU A 354 3.64 18.73 21.05
N TRP A 355 2.61 19.51 21.37
CA TRP A 355 2.60 20.95 21.22
C TRP A 355 3.69 21.62 22.09
N LEU A 356 3.79 21.23 23.37
CA LEU A 356 4.85 21.71 24.25
C LEU A 356 6.26 21.38 23.69
N TYR A 357 6.39 20.20 23.08
CA TYR A 357 7.64 19.80 22.45
C TYR A 357 7.98 20.67 21.22
N ILE A 358 6.98 20.96 20.40
CA ILE A 358 7.13 21.81 19.20
C ILE A 358 7.48 23.24 19.60
N THR A 359 6.81 23.81 20.60
CA THR A 359 7.05 25.20 21.04
C THR A 359 8.43 25.39 21.63
N ARG A 360 8.99 24.39 22.34
CA ARG A 360 10.32 24.49 22.96
C ARG A 360 11.48 24.16 22.00
N PHE A 361 11.27 23.25 21.08
CA PHE A 361 12.36 22.69 20.24
C PHE A 361 12.14 22.93 18.75
N GLY A 362 11.16 23.72 18.37
CA GLY A 362 10.82 24.01 16.98
C GLY A 362 10.07 22.90 16.27
N PHE A 363 9.68 23.17 15.05
CA PHE A 363 8.90 22.27 14.22
C PHE A 363 9.83 21.33 13.43
N THR A 364 9.51 20.04 13.37
CA THR A 364 10.22 19.06 12.55
C THR A 364 9.21 18.13 11.86
N THR A 365 9.60 17.57 10.73
CA THR A 365 8.78 16.65 9.93
C THR A 365 8.36 15.39 10.71
N LYS A 366 9.23 14.84 11.59
CA LYS A 366 8.86 13.71 12.47
C LYS A 366 7.80 14.08 13.49
N ARG A 367 7.81 15.31 14.00
CA ARG A 367 6.77 15.83 14.92
C ARG A 367 5.46 16.05 14.21
N LEU A 368 5.50 16.49 12.95
CA LEU A 368 4.32 16.61 12.11
C LEU A 368 3.65 15.24 11.86
N LEU A 369 4.45 14.20 11.59
CA LEU A 369 3.94 12.83 11.47
C LEU A 369 3.27 12.36 12.78
N GLY A 370 3.86 12.69 13.94
CA GLY A 370 3.25 12.42 15.25
C GLY A 370 1.93 13.16 15.43
N ALA A 371 1.85 14.44 15.08
CA ALA A 371 0.63 15.24 15.13
C ALA A 371 -0.47 14.65 14.23
N TRP A 372 -0.11 14.23 13.02
CA TRP A 372 -1.01 13.53 12.12
C TRP A 372 -1.55 12.23 12.73
N ALA A 373 -0.70 11.40 13.33
CA ALA A 373 -1.11 10.15 13.95
C ALA A 373 -2.14 10.39 15.07
N VAL A 374 -1.91 11.36 15.96
CA VAL A 374 -2.86 11.74 17.02
C VAL A 374 -4.17 12.26 16.43
N ALA A 375 -4.10 13.11 15.42
CA ALA A 375 -5.30 13.63 14.76
C ALA A 375 -6.15 12.51 14.12
N VAL A 376 -5.52 11.55 13.45
CA VAL A 376 -6.19 10.37 12.87
C VAL A 376 -6.85 9.52 13.96
N LEU A 377 -6.16 9.27 15.08
CA LEU A 377 -6.72 8.53 16.22
C LEU A 377 -7.88 9.29 16.88
N ALA A 378 -7.75 10.59 17.09
CA ALA A 378 -8.82 11.43 17.67
C ALA A 378 -10.07 11.44 16.78
N VAL A 379 -9.91 11.64 15.47
CA VAL A 379 -11.02 11.56 14.50
C VAL A 379 -11.63 10.16 14.50
N GLY A 380 -10.82 9.10 14.60
CA GLY A 380 -11.30 7.73 14.77
C GLY A 380 -12.19 7.55 16.00
N CYS A 381 -11.81 8.12 17.17
CA CYS A 381 -12.62 8.09 18.38
C CYS A 381 -13.97 8.82 18.17
N LEU A 382 -13.95 10.03 17.58
CA LEU A 382 -15.16 10.81 17.31
C LEU A 382 -16.11 10.07 16.36
N LEU A 383 -15.57 9.48 15.29
CA LEU A 383 -16.35 8.71 14.34
C LEU A 383 -16.91 7.41 14.96
N ALA A 384 -16.14 6.73 15.83
CA ALA A 384 -16.61 5.56 16.55
C ALA A 384 -17.74 5.91 17.54
N ILE A 385 -17.62 7.02 18.26
CA ILE A 385 -18.71 7.55 19.11
C ILE A 385 -19.95 7.81 18.27
N ALA A 386 -19.80 8.51 17.14
CA ALA A 386 -20.90 8.79 16.24
C ALA A 386 -21.57 7.52 15.69
N ASP A 387 -20.79 6.48 15.40
CA ASP A 387 -21.29 5.18 14.93
C ASP A 387 -22.03 4.41 16.03
N ILE A 388 -21.58 4.44 17.27
CA ILE A 388 -22.26 3.82 18.41
C ILE A 388 -23.60 4.52 18.70
N LEU A 389 -23.63 5.85 18.60
CA LEU A 389 -24.84 6.64 18.85
C LEU A 389 -25.87 6.50 17.71
N ARG A 390 -25.40 6.57 16.47
CA ARG A 390 -26.24 6.47 15.27
C ARG A 390 -25.52 5.61 14.23
N PRO A 391 -26.13 4.49 13.77
CA PRO A 391 -25.49 3.58 12.82
C PRO A 391 -25.06 4.31 11.54
N ARG A 392 -23.77 4.36 11.28
CA ARG A 392 -23.19 4.98 10.09
C ARG A 392 -22.01 4.15 9.59
N LYS A 393 -21.77 4.14 8.29
CA LYS A 393 -20.56 3.54 7.72
C LYS A 393 -19.37 4.50 7.90
N VAL A 394 -18.76 4.50 9.09
CA VAL A 394 -17.73 5.48 9.44
C VAL A 394 -16.30 5.03 9.12
N ILE A 395 -16.04 3.71 9.11
CA ILE A 395 -14.68 3.17 8.94
C ILE A 395 -14.09 3.61 7.59
N GLY A 396 -14.87 3.52 6.51
CA GLY A 396 -14.41 3.99 5.20
C GLY A 396 -14.07 5.48 5.20
N LYS A 397 -14.89 6.32 5.84
CA LYS A 397 -14.62 7.76 5.98
C LYS A 397 -13.33 8.03 6.77
N TRP A 398 -13.09 7.25 7.83
CA TRP A 398 -11.87 7.36 8.63
C TRP A 398 -10.63 6.98 7.81
N ILE A 399 -10.69 5.89 7.03
CA ILE A 399 -9.61 5.47 6.15
C ILE A 399 -9.31 6.54 5.08
N LEU A 400 -10.34 7.06 4.42
CA LEU A 400 -10.19 8.13 3.42
C LEU A 400 -9.62 9.41 4.05
N PHE A 401 -10.06 9.77 5.26
CA PHE A 401 -9.49 10.89 6.01
C PHE A 401 -7.99 10.66 6.30
N ALA A 402 -7.63 9.48 6.81
CA ALA A 402 -6.24 9.15 7.11
C ALA A 402 -5.36 9.17 5.84
N ALA A 403 -5.80 8.56 4.75
CA ALA A 403 -5.05 8.53 3.49
C ALA A 403 -4.92 9.93 2.87
N GLY A 404 -6.01 10.71 2.83
CA GLY A 404 -5.99 12.06 2.26
C GLY A 404 -5.10 13.01 3.07
N THR A 405 -5.23 12.99 4.39
CA THR A 405 -4.39 13.84 5.27
C THR A 405 -2.93 13.40 5.28
N PHE A 406 -2.63 12.09 5.13
CA PHE A 406 -1.26 11.62 4.94
C PHE A 406 -0.67 12.13 3.62
N SER A 407 -1.44 12.08 2.54
CA SER A 407 -0.99 12.61 1.24
C SER A 407 -0.71 14.11 1.29
N LEU A 408 -1.53 14.89 2.04
CA LEU A 408 -1.28 16.32 2.29
C LEU A 408 -0.06 16.53 3.20
N LEU A 409 0.17 15.65 4.19
CA LEU A 409 1.35 15.70 5.04
C LEU A 409 2.65 15.62 4.25
N CYS A 410 2.64 14.86 3.15
CA CYS A 410 3.80 14.71 2.27
C CYS A 410 4.22 16.02 1.56
N LEU A 411 3.37 17.06 1.54
CA LEU A 411 3.71 18.39 0.99
C LEU A 411 4.78 19.11 1.82
N TYR A 412 4.90 18.73 3.07
CA TYR A 412 5.88 19.29 3.99
C TYR A 412 7.14 18.43 4.05
#